data_354bfff2ae4f97844d185c478eb3a730
#
_entry.id   354bfff2ae4f97844d185c478eb3a730
#
_cell.length_a   1.000
_cell.length_b   1.000
_cell.length_c   1.000
_cell.angle_alpha   90.00
_cell.angle_beta   90.00
_cell.angle_gamma   90.00
#
_symmetry.space_group_name_H-M   'P 1'
#
loop_
_entity.id
_entity.type
_entity.pdbx_description
1 polymer ?
#
loop_
_entity_poly.entity_id
_entity_poly.type
_entity_poly.pdbx_seq_one_letter_code
_entity_poly.pdbx_strand_id
1 'polypeptide(L)'
;MIAGTDAPYPGDFQGEGIHHELELLVESGLTPLEAISSATRNAARLMKASDWGTLEPGKLADLLVINGKPDQNIQETHNVEMVFKEGTRLDRAQLKFNPARDPGFRTFPQ
;
A
#
# COMPACT_ATOMS: atom_id res chain seq x y z
N MET A 1 11.77 7.95 -8.38
CA MET A 1 11.71 6.50 -8.10
C MET A 1 10.28 6.10 -7.81
N ILE A 2 9.92 4.91 -8.20
CA ILE A 2 8.57 4.38 -8.06
C ILE A 2 8.68 2.98 -7.46
N ALA A 3 7.84 2.69 -6.45
CA ALA A 3 7.77 1.38 -5.85
C ALA A 3 6.98 0.42 -6.74
N GLY A 4 7.46 -0.81 -6.88
CA GLY A 4 6.76 -1.86 -7.59
C GLY A 4 7.26 -3.22 -7.13
N THR A 5 6.34 -4.14 -6.85
CA THR A 5 6.68 -5.43 -6.29
C THR A 5 6.72 -6.55 -7.33
N ASP A 6 6.00 -6.36 -8.44
CA ASP A 6 5.84 -7.39 -9.47
C ASP A 6 5.31 -8.72 -8.87
N ALA A 7 4.52 -8.63 -7.82
CA ALA A 7 3.94 -9.80 -7.17
C ALA A 7 2.85 -10.45 -8.05
N PRO A 8 2.61 -11.79 -7.95
CA PRO A 8 3.33 -12.70 -7.06
C PRO A 8 4.51 -13.38 -7.76
N TYR A 9 5.61 -13.51 -7.05
CA TYR A 9 6.74 -14.33 -7.46
C TYR A 9 7.38 -14.92 -6.19
N PRO A 10 8.29 -15.88 -6.29
CA PRO A 10 8.90 -16.50 -5.10
C PRO A 10 9.46 -15.45 -4.14
N GLY A 11 9.01 -15.49 -2.89
CA GLY A 11 9.42 -14.55 -1.86
C GLY A 11 8.63 -13.26 -1.79
N ASP A 12 7.66 -13.05 -2.67
CA ASP A 12 6.83 -11.85 -2.68
C ASP A 12 5.36 -12.23 -2.81
N PHE A 13 4.52 -11.66 -1.96
CA PHE A 13 3.09 -11.96 -1.89
C PHE A 13 2.28 -10.68 -2.05
N GLN A 14 1.15 -10.79 -2.76
CA GLN A 14 0.23 -9.67 -2.94
C GLN A 14 -0.29 -9.19 -1.58
N GLY A 15 -0.31 -7.88 -1.39
CA GLY A 15 -0.75 -7.25 -0.15
C GLY A 15 0.37 -7.04 0.86
N GLU A 16 1.28 -7.98 1.00
CA GLU A 16 2.46 -7.84 1.86
C GLU A 16 3.66 -7.27 1.11
N GLY A 17 3.75 -7.53 -0.20
CA GLY A 17 4.90 -7.16 -1.00
C GLY A 17 5.21 -5.67 -1.00
N ILE A 18 4.19 -4.82 -0.95
CA ILE A 18 4.43 -3.37 -0.93
C ILE A 18 5.18 -2.93 0.34
N HIS A 19 4.85 -3.51 1.48
CA HIS A 19 5.54 -3.17 2.73
C HIS A 19 6.99 -3.60 2.68
N HIS A 20 7.25 -4.81 2.16
CA HIS A 20 8.61 -5.32 1.98
C HIS A 20 9.41 -4.46 1.01
N GLU A 21 8.78 -4.04 -0.10
CA GLU A 21 9.41 -3.15 -1.07
C GLU A 21 9.80 -1.81 -0.44
N LEU A 22 8.92 -1.22 0.37
CA LEU A 22 9.23 0.03 1.08
C LEU A 22 10.41 -0.14 2.04
N GLU A 23 10.46 -1.27 2.76
CA GLU A 23 11.57 -1.57 3.65
C GLU A 23 12.89 -1.68 2.89
N LEU A 24 12.88 -2.36 1.73
CA LEU A 24 14.08 -2.50 0.89
C LEU A 24 14.55 -1.16 0.35
N LEU A 25 13.63 -0.28 -0.03
CA LEU A 25 13.98 1.07 -0.49
C LEU A 25 14.67 1.87 0.59
N VAL A 26 14.21 1.77 1.83
CA VAL A 26 14.85 2.44 2.95
C VAL A 26 16.23 1.85 3.24
N GLU A 27 16.36 0.52 3.18
CA GLU A 27 17.65 -0.14 3.33
C GLU A 27 18.65 0.29 2.26
N SER A 28 18.16 0.60 1.05
CA SER A 28 19.02 1.04 -0.05
C SER A 28 19.42 2.50 0.03
N GLY A 29 18.92 3.25 1.00
CA GLY A 29 19.36 4.61 1.26
C GLY A 29 18.29 5.70 1.20
N LEU A 30 17.02 5.37 0.84
CA LEU A 30 15.94 6.34 0.87
C LEU A 30 15.51 6.62 2.29
N THR A 31 15.03 7.84 2.53
CA THR A 31 14.32 8.11 3.79
C THR A 31 12.95 7.43 3.75
N PRO A 32 12.34 7.14 4.92
CA PRO A 32 10.98 6.57 4.93
C PRO A 32 9.97 7.40 4.13
N LEU A 33 10.04 8.72 4.23
CA LEU A 33 9.13 9.59 3.49
C LEU A 33 9.36 9.51 1.98
N GLU A 34 10.60 9.41 1.53
CA GLU A 34 10.91 9.21 0.12
C GLU A 34 10.37 7.87 -0.38
N ALA A 35 10.49 6.81 0.41
CA ALA A 35 9.94 5.50 0.08
C ALA A 35 8.41 5.56 -0.06
N ILE A 36 7.72 6.20 0.89
CA ILE A 36 6.27 6.38 0.83
C ILE A 36 5.88 7.19 -0.42
N SER A 37 6.61 8.25 -0.72
CA SER A 37 6.33 9.08 -1.91
C SER A 37 6.50 8.28 -3.20
N SER A 38 7.41 7.32 -3.25
CA SER A 38 7.60 6.47 -4.42
C SER A 38 6.37 5.61 -4.71
N ALA A 39 5.63 5.22 -3.67
CA ALA A 39 4.42 4.41 -3.79
C ALA A 39 3.13 5.23 -3.95
N THR A 40 3.19 6.53 -3.76
CA THR A 40 2.01 7.41 -3.80
C THR A 40 2.15 8.49 -4.86
N ARG A 41 2.76 9.63 -4.51
CA ARG A 41 2.86 10.80 -5.39
C ARG A 41 3.58 10.49 -6.71
N ASN A 42 4.71 9.81 -6.63
CA ASN A 42 5.51 9.54 -7.83
C ASN A 42 4.82 8.55 -8.75
N ALA A 43 4.13 7.55 -8.19
CA ALA A 43 3.34 6.61 -8.97
C ALA A 43 2.19 7.32 -9.69
N ALA A 44 1.49 8.23 -9.00
CA ALA A 44 0.43 9.03 -9.61
C ALA A 44 0.97 9.88 -10.76
N ARG A 45 2.12 10.51 -10.57
CA ARG A 45 2.75 11.32 -11.63
C ARG A 45 3.10 10.50 -12.87
N LEU A 46 3.62 9.28 -12.68
CA LEU A 46 3.93 8.40 -13.81
C LEU A 46 2.68 8.05 -14.59
N MET A 47 1.58 7.79 -13.91
CA MET A 47 0.29 7.45 -14.52
C MET A 47 -0.46 8.68 -15.00
N LYS A 48 0.10 9.87 -14.85
CA LYS A 48 -0.51 11.16 -15.21
C LYS A 48 -1.85 11.39 -14.51
N ALA A 49 -1.98 10.86 -13.31
CA ALA A 49 -3.16 11.07 -12.48
C ALA A 49 -3.05 12.39 -11.73
N SER A 50 -4.11 13.18 -11.77
CA SER A 50 -4.17 14.48 -11.09
C SER A 50 -5.11 14.46 -9.89
N ASP A 51 -5.86 13.39 -9.70
CA ASP A 51 -6.94 13.30 -8.72
C ASP A 51 -6.66 12.35 -7.55
N TRP A 52 -5.47 11.74 -7.51
CA TRP A 52 -5.04 10.89 -6.40
C TRP A 52 -3.51 10.93 -6.24
N GLY A 53 -3.02 10.35 -5.15
CA GLY A 53 -1.59 10.20 -4.88
C GLY A 53 -1.03 11.17 -3.84
N THR A 54 -1.74 12.24 -3.51
CA THR A 54 -1.38 13.18 -2.45
C THR A 54 -2.62 13.60 -1.67
N LEU A 55 -2.39 14.11 -0.46
CA LEU A 55 -3.47 14.61 0.39
C LEU A 55 -3.69 16.10 0.10
N GLU A 56 -4.61 16.39 -0.80
CA GLU A 56 -4.94 17.75 -1.19
C GLU A 56 -6.45 17.91 -1.37
N PRO A 57 -7.02 19.08 -1.04
CA PRO A 57 -8.44 19.33 -1.29
C PRO A 57 -8.80 19.12 -2.75
N GLY A 58 -9.96 18.50 -2.99
CA GLY A 58 -10.45 18.22 -4.35
C GLY A 58 -9.98 16.90 -4.93
N LYS A 59 -9.07 16.19 -4.29
CA LYS A 59 -8.62 14.88 -4.74
C LYS A 59 -9.46 13.75 -4.16
N LEU A 60 -9.41 12.58 -4.81
CA LEU A 60 -10.06 11.38 -4.30
C LEU A 60 -9.53 11.02 -2.92
N ALA A 61 -10.44 10.68 -2.02
CA ALA A 61 -10.07 10.27 -0.67
C ALA A 61 -9.73 8.77 -0.62
N ASP A 62 -8.65 8.40 -1.30
CA ASP A 62 -8.04 7.07 -1.24
C ASP A 62 -6.90 7.15 -0.22
N LEU A 63 -7.19 6.81 1.03
CA LEU A 63 -6.33 7.09 2.17
C LEU A 63 -6.10 5.84 3.02
N LEU A 64 -4.91 5.79 3.61
CA LEU A 64 -4.61 4.86 4.70
C LEU A 64 -4.39 5.66 5.97
N VAL A 65 -4.95 5.20 7.07
CA VAL A 65 -4.65 5.71 8.41
C VAL A 65 -3.74 4.70 9.08
N ILE A 66 -2.56 5.13 9.44
CA ILE A 66 -1.52 4.30 10.05
C ILE A 66 -1.42 4.66 11.52
N ASN A 67 -1.44 3.65 12.38
CA ASN A 67 -1.18 3.85 13.81
C ASN A 67 0.33 3.81 14.03
N GLY A 68 0.95 4.99 14.13
CA GLY A 68 2.38 5.12 14.30
C GLY A 68 2.95 6.28 13.50
N LYS A 69 4.25 6.24 13.28
CA LYS A 69 4.99 7.29 12.57
C LYS A 69 5.79 6.68 11.42
N PRO A 70 5.13 6.30 10.32
CA PRO A 70 5.81 5.64 9.20
C PRO A 70 6.83 6.54 8.50
N ASP A 71 6.72 7.86 8.66
CA ASP A 71 7.71 8.82 8.17
C ASP A 71 9.03 8.75 8.94
N GLN A 72 9.05 8.14 10.11
CA GLN A 72 10.24 7.93 10.92
C GLN A 72 10.69 6.47 10.95
N ASN A 73 9.74 5.54 10.86
CA ASN A 73 10.02 4.11 10.84
C ASN A 73 9.12 3.45 9.80
N ILE A 74 9.70 3.04 8.69
CA ILE A 74 8.96 2.48 7.56
C ILE A 74 8.21 1.20 7.92
N GLN A 75 8.67 0.44 8.90
CA GLN A 75 7.98 -0.79 9.32
C GLN A 75 6.60 -0.50 9.91
N GLU A 76 6.35 0.72 10.38
CA GLU A 76 5.05 1.09 10.91
C GLU A 76 3.95 1.20 9.84
N THR A 77 4.28 1.14 8.55
CA THR A 77 3.28 1.06 7.49
C THR A 77 2.41 -0.20 7.59
N HIS A 78 2.89 -1.24 8.28
CA HIS A 78 2.09 -2.44 8.56
C HIS A 78 0.93 -2.18 9.51
N ASN A 79 0.98 -1.13 10.29
CA ASN A 79 0.00 -0.82 11.33
C ASN A 79 -1.19 -0.04 10.75
N VAL A 80 -1.82 -0.58 9.72
CA VAL A 80 -2.97 0.05 9.07
C VAL A 80 -4.19 -0.03 9.99
N GLU A 81 -4.69 1.13 10.37
CA GLU A 81 -5.87 1.23 11.24
C GLU A 81 -7.16 1.36 10.43
N MET A 82 -7.15 2.20 9.40
CA MET A 82 -8.30 2.43 8.54
C MET A 82 -7.88 2.56 7.08
N VAL A 83 -8.77 2.15 6.19
CA VAL A 83 -8.61 2.31 4.74
C VAL A 83 -9.85 3.02 4.21
N PHE A 84 -9.65 4.09 3.45
CA PHE A 84 -10.72 4.81 2.76
C PHE A 84 -10.53 4.69 1.25
N LYS A 85 -11.62 4.41 0.55
CA LYS A 85 -11.65 4.45 -0.91
C LYS A 85 -12.75 5.38 -1.36
N GLU A 86 -12.38 6.41 -2.10
CA GLU A 86 -13.29 7.45 -2.59
C GLU A 86 -14.14 8.03 -1.44
N GLY A 87 -13.51 8.23 -0.29
CA GLY A 87 -14.15 8.79 0.89
C GLY A 87 -14.93 7.81 1.75
N THR A 88 -15.07 6.55 1.33
CA THR A 88 -15.80 5.53 2.08
C THR A 88 -14.84 4.64 2.85
N ARG A 89 -15.07 4.53 4.16
CA ARG A 89 -14.29 3.63 4.99
C ARG A 89 -14.60 2.18 4.63
N LEU A 90 -13.55 1.41 4.33
CA LEU A 90 -13.70 0.00 4.02
C LEU A 90 -13.67 -0.84 5.31
N ASP A 91 -14.51 -1.87 5.36
CA ASP A 91 -14.45 -2.86 6.41
C ASP A 91 -13.38 -3.89 6.05
N ARG A 92 -12.22 -3.78 6.68
CA ARG A 92 -11.07 -4.65 6.38
C ARG A 92 -11.35 -6.11 6.72
N ALA A 93 -12.20 -6.38 7.70
CA ALA A 93 -12.56 -7.75 8.06
C ALA A 93 -13.27 -8.46 6.89
N GLN A 94 -14.06 -7.72 6.11
CA GLN A 94 -14.73 -8.26 4.93
C GLN A 94 -13.79 -8.43 3.74
N LEU A 95 -12.66 -7.74 3.74
CA LEU A 95 -11.68 -7.83 2.65
C LEU A 95 -10.70 -8.99 2.82
N LYS A 96 -10.61 -9.56 4.01
CA LYS A 96 -9.75 -10.71 4.24
C LYS A 96 -10.32 -11.94 3.52
N PHE A 97 -9.39 -12.76 3.01
CA PHE A 97 -9.79 -14.02 2.36
C PHE A 97 -10.61 -14.88 3.32
N ASN A 98 -11.75 -15.33 2.84
CA ASN A 98 -12.63 -16.22 3.58
C ASN A 98 -13.05 -17.37 2.66
N PRO A 99 -12.58 -18.61 2.91
CA PRO A 99 -12.90 -19.74 2.05
C PRO A 99 -14.41 -19.99 1.89
N ALA A 100 -15.21 -19.66 2.91
CA ALA A 100 -16.66 -19.86 2.85
C ALA A 100 -17.34 -18.83 1.97
N ARG A 101 -16.83 -17.57 1.94
CA ARG A 101 -17.39 -16.48 1.13
C ARG A 101 -16.78 -16.45 -0.27
N ASP A 102 -15.51 -16.83 -0.41
CA ASP A 102 -14.73 -16.65 -1.62
C ASP A 102 -14.35 -18.01 -2.25
N PRO A 103 -15.35 -18.87 -2.62
CA PRO A 103 -15.06 -20.26 -2.98
C PRO A 103 -14.29 -20.42 -4.28
N GLY A 104 -14.30 -19.42 -5.15
CA GLY A 104 -13.55 -19.44 -6.40
C GLY A 104 -12.11 -19.00 -6.28
N PHE A 105 -11.69 -18.53 -5.12
CA PHE A 105 -10.33 -18.06 -4.90
C PHE A 105 -9.41 -19.23 -4.63
N ARG A 106 -8.28 -19.25 -5.33
CA ARG A 106 -7.26 -20.29 -5.11
C ARG A 106 -6.01 -19.65 -4.54
N THR A 107 -5.51 -20.22 -3.44
CA THR A 107 -4.18 -19.88 -2.96
C THR A 107 -3.15 -20.61 -3.83
N PHE A 108 -2.08 -19.92 -4.16
CA PHE A 108 -0.99 -20.56 -4.90
C PHE A 108 -0.31 -21.60 -3.99
N PRO A 109 0.10 -22.75 -4.55
CA PRO A 109 0.89 -23.70 -3.78
C PRO A 109 2.18 -23.03 -3.31
N GLN A 110 2.47 -23.22 -2.08
CA GLN A 110 3.68 -22.69 -1.47
C GLN A 110 4.87 -23.62 -1.76
#